data_90ec74d069d4d60d32453f26c652b1fb
#
_entry.id   90ec74d069d4d60d32453f26c652b1fb
#
_cell.length_a   1.000
_cell.length_b   1.000
_cell.length_c   1.000
_cell.angle_alpha   90.00
_cell.angle_beta   90.00
_cell.angle_gamma   90.00
#
_symmetry.space_group_name_H-M   'P 1'
#
loop_
_entity.id
_entity.type
_entity.pdbx_description
1 polymer ?
#
loop_
_entity_poly.entity_id
_entity_poly.type
_entity_poly.pdbx_seq_one_letter_code
_entity_poly.pdbx_strand_id
1 'polypeptide(L)'
;MKTAYKILASLGIMISLVSCEEKLDPESIFKDVTEDKNSYTYEFDQYLYNTYTLGYNISFQYKLNDASADMDYNLVPVSYEKAQMVAHTVKYLWLDVYDKQMGKEFLKQYTPRIINIIGSPAVNAAQGTETLGVAEGGIKITLYKMNDFDMNNMAWMNKYIFHVMHHEFSHILHQTKTFPKEYEQISAGLYDSQAWQSHTDEEAYKLGFVTPYSMSEAHEDFVEVISSYITDTREVWKARGFTMAADHTHIESVDLTQEGTDIINTKITMCKDWLLEKYDYVLDSIRAEVQRRQDALTYDIVMNDSY
;
A
#
# COMPACT_ATOMS: atom_id res chain seq x y z
N MET A 1 60.01 -35.09 -9.24
CA MET A 1 59.36 -34.20 -8.23
C MET A 1 58.19 -33.37 -8.81
N LYS A 2 58.29 -32.75 -9.99
CA LYS A 2 57.18 -31.92 -10.55
C LYS A 2 55.90 -32.68 -10.89
N THR A 3 55.91 -33.97 -11.15
CA THR A 3 54.77 -34.80 -11.51
C THR A 3 53.97 -35.22 -10.27
N ALA A 4 54.62 -35.47 -9.13
CA ALA A 4 53.95 -35.84 -7.88
C ALA A 4 53.13 -34.69 -7.30
N TYR A 5 53.58 -33.44 -7.45
CA TYR A 5 52.84 -32.25 -6.99
C TYR A 5 51.57 -31.99 -7.78
N LYS A 6 51.54 -32.33 -9.08
CA LYS A 6 50.33 -32.18 -9.91
C LYS A 6 49.26 -33.20 -9.57
N ILE A 7 49.62 -34.41 -9.15
CA ILE A 7 48.70 -35.47 -8.75
C ILE A 7 48.10 -35.16 -7.34
N LEU A 8 48.90 -34.62 -6.41
CA LEU A 8 48.38 -34.18 -5.10
C LEU A 8 47.47 -32.98 -5.20
N ALA A 9 47.74 -32.00 -6.09
CA ALA A 9 46.88 -30.85 -6.31
C ALA A 9 45.54 -31.24 -6.97
N SER A 10 45.50 -32.22 -7.85
CA SER A 10 44.27 -32.70 -8.47
C SER A 10 43.43 -33.55 -7.48
N LEU A 11 44.04 -34.31 -6.57
CA LEU A 11 43.31 -35.04 -5.50
C LEU A 11 42.73 -34.09 -4.44
N GLY A 12 43.41 -33.00 -4.10
CA GLY A 12 42.93 -31.98 -3.17
C GLY A 12 41.71 -31.21 -3.67
N ILE A 13 41.61 -31.00 -5.00
CA ILE A 13 40.48 -30.32 -5.63
C ILE A 13 39.25 -31.24 -5.75
N MET A 14 39.44 -32.57 -5.86
CA MET A 14 38.31 -33.50 -5.89
C MET A 14 37.68 -33.75 -4.52
N ILE A 15 38.40 -33.54 -3.42
CA ILE A 15 37.84 -33.70 -2.05
C ILE A 15 37.03 -32.51 -1.62
N SER A 16 37.26 -31.35 -2.22
CA SER A 16 36.49 -30.11 -1.87
C SER A 16 35.12 -30.00 -2.58
N LEU A 17 34.74 -30.97 -3.43
CA LEU A 17 33.44 -31.03 -4.10
C LEU A 17 32.44 -32.00 -3.42
N VAL A 18 32.81 -32.65 -2.32
CA VAL A 18 31.82 -33.30 -1.47
C VAL A 18 31.19 -32.23 -0.56
N SER A 19 30.38 -31.41 -1.16
CA SER A 19 29.41 -30.62 -0.42
C SER A 19 28.49 -31.58 0.34
N CYS A 20 28.45 -31.50 1.64
CA CYS A 20 27.40 -32.17 2.41
C CYS A 20 26.07 -31.71 1.82
N GLU A 21 25.40 -32.56 1.06
CA GLU A 21 23.96 -32.46 0.90
C GLU A 21 23.36 -32.76 2.29
N GLU A 22 23.24 -31.75 3.14
CA GLU A 22 22.28 -31.82 4.22
C GLU A 22 20.93 -32.06 3.56
N LYS A 23 20.42 -33.27 3.71
CA LYS A 23 19.02 -33.55 3.38
C LYS A 23 18.20 -32.64 4.27
N LEU A 24 17.67 -31.56 3.70
CA LEU A 24 16.68 -30.75 4.35
C LEU A 24 15.56 -31.68 4.80
N ASP A 25 15.18 -31.58 6.08
CA ASP A 25 14.02 -32.29 6.60
C ASP A 25 12.81 -31.90 5.72
N PRO A 26 12.13 -32.88 5.09
CA PRO A 26 10.96 -32.58 4.27
C PRO A 26 9.79 -32.02 5.10
N GLU A 27 9.83 -32.18 6.41
CA GLU A 27 8.85 -31.60 7.31
C GLU A 27 9.31 -30.21 7.78
N SER A 28 8.56 -29.16 7.43
CA SER A 28 8.77 -27.82 7.97
C SER A 28 8.61 -27.85 9.50
N ILE A 29 9.61 -27.32 10.22
CA ILE A 29 9.49 -27.08 11.67
C ILE A 29 8.43 -26.02 11.99
N PHE A 30 8.06 -25.21 11.01
CA PHE A 30 6.94 -24.28 11.09
C PHE A 30 5.68 -25.03 10.68
N LYS A 31 4.93 -25.52 11.66
CA LYS A 31 3.59 -26.06 11.41
C LYS A 31 2.73 -24.91 10.90
N ASP A 32 2.06 -25.16 9.78
CA ASP A 32 1.13 -24.19 9.22
C ASP A 32 0.05 -23.91 10.28
N VAL A 33 -0.04 -22.67 10.75
CA VAL A 33 -0.98 -22.25 11.79
C VAL A 33 -2.44 -22.51 11.37
N THR A 34 -2.65 -22.69 10.06
CA THR A 34 -3.96 -23.01 9.45
C THR A 34 -4.42 -24.46 9.69
N GLU A 35 -3.58 -25.34 10.26
CA GLU A 35 -3.93 -26.76 10.47
C GLU A 35 -4.70 -27.05 11.74
N ASP A 36 -4.68 -26.16 12.74
CA ASP A 36 -5.44 -26.38 13.99
C ASP A 36 -6.94 -26.07 13.80
N LYS A 37 -7.68 -27.08 13.38
CA LYS A 37 -9.14 -27.01 13.21
C LYS A 37 -9.93 -26.71 14.50
N ASN A 38 -9.29 -26.81 15.66
CA ASN A 38 -9.91 -26.49 16.94
C ASN A 38 -9.65 -25.03 17.36
N SER A 39 -8.82 -24.29 16.63
CA SER A 39 -8.62 -22.87 16.89
C SER A 39 -9.89 -22.09 16.59
N TYR A 40 -10.27 -21.17 17.49
CA TYR A 40 -11.40 -20.26 17.26
C TYR A 40 -11.18 -19.33 16.07
N THR A 41 -9.94 -19.22 15.58
CA THR A 41 -9.57 -18.41 14.42
C THR A 41 -9.52 -19.19 13.11
N TYR A 42 -9.71 -20.52 13.16
CA TYR A 42 -9.47 -21.42 12.02
C TYR A 42 -10.22 -20.98 10.75
N GLU A 43 -11.50 -20.70 10.84
CA GLU A 43 -12.32 -20.32 9.67
C GLU A 43 -11.81 -19.02 9.04
N PHE A 44 -11.46 -18.02 9.85
CA PHE A 44 -10.91 -16.77 9.34
C PHE A 44 -9.49 -16.96 8.78
N ASP A 45 -8.65 -17.76 9.42
CA ASP A 45 -7.31 -18.09 8.89
C ASP A 45 -7.43 -18.80 7.53
N GLN A 46 -8.41 -19.70 7.34
CA GLN A 46 -8.72 -20.33 6.05
C GLN A 46 -9.23 -19.31 5.01
N TYR A 47 -10.11 -18.40 5.42
CA TYR A 47 -10.55 -17.32 4.54
C TYR A 47 -9.37 -16.47 4.06
N LEU A 48 -8.48 -16.05 4.94
CA LEU A 48 -7.30 -15.28 4.59
C LEU A 48 -6.37 -16.05 3.63
N TYR A 49 -6.14 -17.32 3.91
CA TYR A 49 -5.31 -18.17 3.07
C TYR A 49 -5.90 -18.32 1.65
N ASN A 50 -7.16 -18.70 1.56
CA ASN A 50 -7.83 -18.92 0.27
C ASN A 50 -7.98 -17.63 -0.54
N THR A 51 -8.40 -16.55 0.12
CA THR A 51 -8.70 -15.27 -0.54
C THR A 51 -7.42 -14.51 -0.88
N TYR A 52 -6.55 -14.30 0.09
CA TYR A 52 -5.37 -13.44 -0.07
C TYR A 52 -4.15 -14.20 -0.57
N THR A 53 -3.83 -15.35 0.06
CA THR A 53 -2.59 -16.06 -0.28
C THR A 53 -2.72 -16.79 -1.60
N LEU A 54 -3.72 -17.66 -1.77
CA LEU A 54 -3.93 -18.37 -3.03
C LEU A 54 -4.49 -17.46 -4.12
N GLY A 55 -5.33 -16.50 -3.74
CA GLY A 55 -5.93 -15.55 -4.68
C GLY A 55 -4.92 -14.59 -5.29
N TYR A 56 -4.06 -13.98 -4.47
CA TYR A 56 -3.27 -12.81 -4.87
C TYR A 56 -1.79 -12.85 -4.43
N ASN A 57 -1.29 -13.93 -3.86
CA ASN A 57 0.07 -14.05 -3.29
C ASN A 57 0.33 -13.07 -2.12
N ILE A 58 -0.70 -12.74 -1.34
CA ILE A 58 -0.61 -11.82 -0.21
C ILE A 58 -0.76 -12.60 1.10
N SER A 59 0.17 -12.45 2.02
CA SER A 59 0.02 -12.87 3.41
C SER A 59 -0.67 -11.77 4.19
N PHE A 60 -1.95 -11.95 4.55
CA PHE A 60 -2.66 -11.01 5.40
C PHE A 60 -2.43 -11.37 6.87
N GLN A 61 -1.78 -10.50 7.63
CA GLN A 61 -1.34 -10.75 9.01
C GLN A 61 -2.10 -9.84 9.97
N TYR A 62 -2.75 -10.43 10.98
CA TYR A 62 -3.47 -9.71 12.03
C TYR A 62 -3.03 -10.11 13.43
N LYS A 63 -2.31 -11.23 13.55
CA LYS A 63 -1.71 -11.68 14.81
C LYS A 63 -0.39 -10.93 14.99
N LEU A 64 -0.30 -10.14 16.07
CA LEU A 64 0.93 -9.40 16.36
C LEU A 64 2.08 -10.39 16.53
N ASN A 65 3.14 -10.21 15.77
CA ASN A 65 4.36 -10.97 15.87
C ASN A 65 5.46 -10.04 16.39
N ASP A 66 5.89 -10.25 17.61
CA ASP A 66 6.91 -9.40 18.27
C ASP A 66 8.23 -9.36 17.47
N ALA A 67 8.57 -10.46 16.76
CA ALA A 67 9.80 -10.51 15.96
C ALA A 67 9.74 -9.62 14.70
N SER A 68 8.54 -9.27 14.24
CA SER A 68 8.31 -8.41 13.07
C SER A 68 7.73 -7.05 13.44
N ALA A 69 7.51 -6.79 14.73
CA ALA A 69 7.03 -5.53 15.23
C ALA A 69 8.19 -4.52 15.36
N ASP A 70 7.93 -3.28 15.01
CA ASP A 70 8.89 -2.21 15.23
C ASP A 70 9.03 -1.95 16.73
N MET A 71 10.24 -2.12 17.24
CA MET A 71 10.56 -2.02 18.67
C MET A 71 10.48 -0.58 19.21
N ASP A 72 10.41 0.40 18.33
CA ASP A 72 10.28 1.82 18.72
C ASP A 72 8.86 2.20 19.15
N TYR A 73 7.88 1.30 18.93
CA TYR A 73 6.48 1.52 19.26
C TYR A 73 5.95 0.51 20.27
N ASN A 74 5.05 0.96 21.15
CA ASN A 74 4.26 0.09 22.02
C ASN A 74 3.00 -0.35 21.26
N LEU A 75 3.08 -1.50 20.57
CA LEU A 75 2.02 -1.98 19.70
C LEU A 75 1.06 -2.91 20.43
N VAL A 76 -0.22 -2.82 20.08
CA VAL A 76 -1.29 -3.70 20.58
C VAL A 76 -1.90 -4.44 19.39
N PRO A 77 -2.17 -5.75 19.50
CA PRO A 77 -2.79 -6.49 18.42
C PRO A 77 -4.19 -5.95 18.10
N VAL A 78 -4.59 -6.10 16.85
CA VAL A 78 -5.97 -5.83 16.44
C VAL A 78 -6.91 -6.88 17.04
N SER A 79 -8.11 -6.49 17.45
CA SER A 79 -9.12 -7.45 17.91
C SER A 79 -9.57 -8.35 16.77
N TYR A 80 -9.96 -9.58 17.10
CA TYR A 80 -10.37 -10.57 16.10
C TYR A 80 -11.54 -10.08 15.23
N GLU A 81 -12.55 -9.46 15.84
CA GLU A 81 -13.70 -8.89 15.16
C GLU A 81 -13.28 -7.79 14.18
N LYS A 82 -12.43 -6.85 14.61
CA LYS A 82 -11.94 -5.78 13.75
C LYS A 82 -11.06 -6.32 12.62
N ALA A 83 -10.24 -7.33 12.89
CA ALA A 83 -9.41 -7.96 11.88
C ALA A 83 -10.26 -8.55 10.74
N GLN A 84 -11.35 -9.25 11.06
CA GLN A 84 -12.29 -9.76 10.06
C GLN A 84 -12.89 -8.63 9.23
N MET A 85 -13.43 -7.59 9.88
CA MET A 85 -14.05 -6.46 9.20
C MET A 85 -13.06 -5.73 8.28
N VAL A 86 -11.82 -5.48 8.73
CA VAL A 86 -10.77 -4.84 7.93
C VAL A 86 -10.41 -5.71 6.73
N ALA A 87 -10.19 -7.02 6.92
CA ALA A 87 -9.86 -7.91 5.82
C ALA A 87 -10.95 -7.93 4.73
N HIS A 88 -12.20 -8.10 5.11
CA HIS A 88 -13.30 -8.08 4.13
C HIS A 88 -13.44 -6.73 3.43
N THR A 89 -13.26 -5.63 4.16
CA THR A 89 -13.34 -4.27 3.59
C THR A 89 -12.19 -3.99 2.63
N VAL A 90 -10.96 -4.42 2.96
CA VAL A 90 -9.79 -4.31 2.06
C VAL A 90 -10.01 -5.14 0.79
N LYS A 91 -10.56 -6.35 0.92
CA LYS A 91 -10.93 -7.14 -0.26
C LYS A 91 -11.90 -6.36 -1.14
N TYR A 92 -13.01 -5.89 -0.59
CA TYR A 92 -14.08 -5.24 -1.33
C TYR A 92 -13.65 -3.91 -1.97
N LEU A 93 -13.01 -3.02 -1.21
CA LEU A 93 -12.68 -1.65 -1.66
C LEU A 93 -11.32 -1.53 -2.37
N TRP A 94 -10.47 -2.55 -2.31
CA TRP A 94 -9.15 -2.50 -2.93
C TRP A 94 -8.91 -3.68 -3.87
N LEU A 95 -8.85 -4.94 -3.40
CA LEU A 95 -8.53 -6.09 -4.25
C LEU A 95 -9.53 -6.29 -5.38
N ASP A 96 -10.82 -6.30 -5.08
CA ASP A 96 -11.87 -6.53 -6.07
C ASP A 96 -12.01 -5.39 -7.10
N VAL A 97 -11.57 -4.17 -6.73
CA VAL A 97 -11.49 -3.06 -7.67
C VAL A 97 -10.44 -3.33 -8.73
N TYR A 98 -9.22 -3.67 -8.28
CA TYR A 98 -8.13 -3.95 -9.20
C TYR A 98 -8.30 -5.28 -9.95
N ASP A 99 -8.86 -6.31 -9.31
CA ASP A 99 -9.17 -7.59 -9.98
C ASP A 99 -10.14 -7.36 -11.15
N LYS A 100 -11.17 -6.55 -10.93
CA LYS A 100 -12.16 -6.20 -11.97
C LYS A 100 -11.54 -5.40 -13.13
N GLN A 101 -10.64 -4.47 -12.83
CA GLN A 101 -10.09 -3.53 -13.82
C GLN A 101 -8.82 -4.05 -14.50
N MET A 102 -7.97 -4.74 -13.76
CA MET A 102 -6.63 -5.14 -14.18
C MET A 102 -6.43 -6.66 -14.23
N GLY A 103 -7.31 -7.43 -13.56
CA GLY A 103 -7.23 -8.87 -13.45
C GLY A 103 -6.28 -9.40 -12.38
N LYS A 104 -6.49 -10.66 -11.99
CA LYS A 104 -5.74 -11.33 -10.90
C LYS A 104 -4.24 -11.41 -11.13
N GLU A 105 -3.81 -11.66 -12.35
CA GLU A 105 -2.37 -11.84 -12.66
C GLU A 105 -1.60 -10.53 -12.47
N PHE A 106 -2.22 -9.38 -12.75
CA PHE A 106 -1.65 -8.08 -12.43
C PHE A 106 -1.45 -7.94 -10.92
N LEU A 107 -2.47 -8.24 -10.13
CA LEU A 107 -2.38 -8.19 -8.67
C LEU A 107 -1.31 -9.16 -8.14
N LYS A 108 -1.29 -10.41 -8.58
CA LYS A 108 -0.25 -11.38 -8.17
C LYS A 108 1.17 -10.91 -8.46
N GLN A 109 1.35 -10.13 -9.52
CA GLN A 109 2.65 -9.61 -9.92
C GLN A 109 3.07 -8.40 -9.09
N TYR A 110 2.18 -7.45 -8.85
CA TYR A 110 2.52 -6.11 -8.36
C TYR A 110 2.03 -5.79 -6.94
N THR A 111 1.15 -6.58 -6.31
CA THR A 111 0.72 -6.30 -4.94
C THR A 111 1.82 -6.54 -3.91
N PRO A 112 1.76 -5.86 -2.76
CA PRO A 112 2.62 -6.19 -1.63
C PRO A 112 2.47 -7.66 -1.26
N ARG A 113 3.53 -8.28 -0.79
CA ARG A 113 3.49 -9.68 -0.36
C ARG A 113 2.89 -9.86 1.02
N ILE A 114 2.91 -8.82 1.82
CA ILE A 114 2.40 -8.82 3.19
C ILE A 114 1.53 -7.58 3.39
N ILE A 115 0.33 -7.80 3.91
CA ILE A 115 -0.49 -6.76 4.53
C ILE A 115 -0.56 -7.10 6.01
N ASN A 116 -0.01 -6.25 6.85
CA ASN A 116 0.01 -6.42 8.30
C ASN A 116 -0.87 -5.37 8.96
N ILE A 117 -1.77 -5.78 9.84
CA ILE A 117 -2.68 -4.86 10.53
C ILE A 117 -2.43 -4.89 12.04
N ILE A 118 -2.25 -3.71 12.61
CA ILE A 118 -1.94 -3.47 14.02
C ILE A 118 -3.09 -2.71 14.67
N GLY A 119 -3.48 -3.11 15.89
CA GLY A 119 -4.62 -2.54 16.59
C GLY A 119 -4.39 -1.12 17.10
N SER A 120 -3.19 -0.82 17.62
CA SER A 120 -2.85 0.49 18.14
C SER A 120 -2.29 1.44 17.09
N PRO A 121 -2.33 2.78 17.32
CA PRO A 121 -1.52 3.71 16.57
C PRO A 121 -0.02 3.46 16.79
N ALA A 122 0.81 3.82 15.81
CA ALA A 122 2.26 3.93 15.95
C ALA A 122 2.61 5.41 16.23
N VAL A 123 2.87 5.72 17.48
CA VAL A 123 3.20 7.08 17.90
C VAL A 123 4.69 7.15 18.24
N ASN A 124 5.43 7.99 17.53
CA ASN A 124 6.80 8.28 17.89
C ASN A 124 6.83 9.13 19.16
N ALA A 125 7.23 8.52 20.27
CA ALA A 125 7.23 9.18 21.58
C ALA A 125 8.14 10.43 21.66
N ALA A 126 9.17 10.52 20.81
CA ALA A 126 10.11 11.64 20.79
C ALA A 126 9.58 12.84 19.99
N GLN A 127 8.77 12.58 18.95
CA GLN A 127 8.29 13.61 18.03
C GLN A 127 6.78 13.90 18.21
N GLY A 128 6.04 13.02 18.89
CA GLY A 128 4.60 13.12 19.03
C GLY A 128 3.83 12.93 17.71
N THR A 129 4.50 12.44 16.67
CA THR A 129 3.89 12.19 15.36
C THR A 129 3.28 10.81 15.30
N GLU A 130 2.10 10.69 14.66
CA GLU A 130 1.44 9.42 14.38
C GLU A 130 1.80 8.94 12.97
N THR A 131 2.30 7.72 12.86
CA THR A 131 2.53 7.05 11.58
C THR A 131 1.24 6.34 11.16
N LEU A 132 0.70 6.68 9.99
CA LEU A 132 -0.56 6.11 9.49
C LEU A 132 -0.37 4.72 8.91
N GLY A 133 0.73 4.52 8.20
CA GLY A 133 1.16 3.25 7.61
C GLY A 133 2.62 3.33 7.23
N VAL A 134 3.23 2.21 6.96
CA VAL A 134 4.62 2.10 6.49
C VAL A 134 4.70 1.01 5.44
N ALA A 135 5.33 1.32 4.30
CA ALA A 135 5.79 0.27 3.41
C ALA A 135 7.27 -0.04 3.64
N GLU A 136 7.57 -1.31 3.78
CA GLU A 136 8.93 -1.81 3.90
C GLU A 136 9.39 -2.35 2.54
N GLY A 137 10.09 -1.49 1.77
CA GLY A 137 10.73 -1.88 0.51
C GLY A 137 9.79 -2.41 -0.57
N GLY A 138 8.53 -1.97 -0.62
CA GLY A 138 7.54 -2.43 -1.60
C GLY A 138 7.04 -3.87 -1.37
N ILE A 139 7.42 -4.50 -0.25
CA ILE A 139 7.07 -5.90 0.03
C ILE A 139 5.94 -5.99 1.05
N LYS A 140 5.94 -5.12 2.05
CA LYS A 140 5.00 -5.17 3.18
C LYS A 140 4.35 -3.81 3.39
N ILE A 141 3.03 -3.79 3.55
CA ILE A 141 2.27 -2.65 4.05
C ILE A 141 1.81 -2.96 5.47
N THR A 142 2.13 -2.08 6.41
CA THR A 142 1.61 -2.14 7.78
C THR A 142 0.61 -1.03 8.00
N LEU A 143 -0.61 -1.39 8.40
CA LEU A 143 -1.69 -0.46 8.74
C LEU A 143 -1.87 -0.42 10.25
N TYR A 144 -1.79 0.77 10.83
CA TYR A 144 -1.93 0.99 12.27
C TYR A 144 -3.32 1.46 12.66
N LYS A 145 -3.64 1.41 13.97
CA LYS A 145 -4.89 1.93 14.56
C LYS A 145 -6.15 1.14 14.19
N MET A 146 -6.02 -0.11 13.78
CA MET A 146 -7.15 -0.87 13.27
C MET A 146 -8.20 -1.25 14.34
N ASN A 147 -7.91 -1.08 15.65
CA ASN A 147 -8.94 -1.19 16.68
C ASN A 147 -9.98 -0.06 16.65
N ASP A 148 -9.64 1.08 16.04
CA ASP A 148 -10.56 2.22 15.85
C ASP A 148 -11.36 2.10 14.53
N PHE A 149 -11.21 1.01 13.78
CA PHE A 149 -11.92 0.81 12.54
C PHE A 149 -13.44 0.93 12.73
N ASP A 150 -14.06 1.77 11.90
CA ASP A 150 -15.50 1.94 11.82
C ASP A 150 -15.93 1.97 10.35
N MET A 151 -16.70 0.96 9.94
CA MET A 151 -17.19 0.82 8.57
C MET A 151 -18.12 1.97 8.15
N ASN A 152 -18.73 2.67 9.11
CA ASN A 152 -19.59 3.81 8.83
C ASN A 152 -18.81 5.13 8.69
N ASN A 153 -17.50 5.11 8.92
CA ASN A 153 -16.64 6.28 8.82
C ASN A 153 -15.70 6.18 7.61
N MET A 154 -16.24 6.49 6.41
CA MET A 154 -15.47 6.45 5.17
C MET A 154 -14.26 7.39 5.19
N ALA A 155 -14.38 8.57 5.80
CA ALA A 155 -13.27 9.51 5.90
C ALA A 155 -12.11 8.93 6.73
N TRP A 156 -12.42 8.21 7.81
CA TRP A 156 -11.42 7.49 8.60
C TRP A 156 -10.79 6.35 7.79
N MET A 157 -11.61 5.53 7.12
CA MET A 157 -11.11 4.42 6.30
C MET A 157 -10.22 4.92 5.15
N ASN A 158 -10.62 5.99 4.48
CA ASN A 158 -9.77 6.59 3.44
C ASN A 158 -8.44 7.04 4.01
N LYS A 159 -8.44 7.75 5.13
CA LYS A 159 -7.21 8.26 5.75
C LYS A 159 -6.25 7.15 6.21
N TYR A 160 -6.76 6.14 6.91
CA TYR A 160 -5.92 5.15 7.62
C TYR A 160 -5.73 3.83 6.86
N ILE A 161 -6.51 3.58 5.82
CA ILE A 161 -6.43 2.35 5.04
C ILE A 161 -6.22 2.63 3.55
N PHE A 162 -7.22 3.20 2.87
CA PHE A 162 -7.22 3.19 1.41
C PHE A 162 -6.23 4.16 0.80
N HIS A 163 -6.11 5.37 1.35
CA HIS A 163 -5.07 6.30 0.92
C HIS A 163 -3.68 5.67 1.06
N VAL A 164 -3.37 5.11 2.24
CA VAL A 164 -2.10 4.41 2.50
C VAL A 164 -1.90 3.27 1.51
N MET A 165 -2.91 2.42 1.29
CA MET A 165 -2.77 1.28 0.39
C MET A 165 -2.54 1.69 -1.07
N HIS A 166 -3.23 2.71 -1.56
CA HIS A 166 -3.02 3.22 -2.92
C HIS A 166 -1.67 3.94 -3.06
N HIS A 167 -1.25 4.67 -2.04
CA HIS A 167 0.06 5.32 -1.95
C HIS A 167 1.19 4.29 -2.06
N GLU A 168 1.20 3.29 -1.19
CA GLU A 168 2.25 2.27 -1.16
C GLU A 168 2.22 1.36 -2.40
N PHE A 169 1.04 1.07 -2.92
CA PHE A 169 0.92 0.34 -4.17
C PHE A 169 1.49 1.13 -5.35
N SER A 170 1.31 2.44 -5.37
CA SER A 170 1.89 3.32 -6.39
C SER A 170 3.41 3.36 -6.29
N HIS A 171 3.99 3.29 -5.07
CA HIS A 171 5.44 3.11 -4.89
C HIS A 171 5.94 1.81 -5.52
N ILE A 172 5.26 0.69 -5.31
CA ILE A 172 5.62 -0.60 -5.93
C ILE A 172 5.62 -0.48 -7.47
N LEU A 173 4.60 0.18 -8.02
CA LEU A 173 4.51 0.36 -9.46
C LEU A 173 5.66 1.21 -10.00
N HIS A 174 5.93 2.39 -9.43
CA HIS A 174 7.00 3.25 -9.97
C HIS A 174 8.41 2.73 -9.70
N GLN A 175 8.62 1.95 -8.65
CA GLN A 175 9.90 1.24 -8.42
C GLN A 175 10.15 0.13 -9.46
N THR A 176 9.07 -0.43 -10.01
CA THR A 176 9.16 -1.44 -11.08
C THR A 176 9.34 -0.81 -12.46
N LYS A 177 8.62 0.28 -12.74
CA LYS A 177 8.72 1.04 -13.99
C LYS A 177 8.76 2.53 -13.66
N THR A 178 9.91 3.16 -13.78
CA THR A 178 10.15 4.56 -13.40
C THR A 178 9.16 5.52 -14.07
N PHE A 179 8.66 6.49 -13.32
CA PHE A 179 7.84 7.58 -13.84
C PHE A 179 8.70 8.61 -14.63
N PRO A 180 8.07 9.49 -15.46
CA PRO A 180 8.79 10.45 -16.26
C PRO A 180 9.59 11.45 -15.43
N LYS A 181 10.85 11.72 -15.80
CA LYS A 181 11.69 12.72 -15.13
C LYS A 181 11.13 14.14 -15.23
N GLU A 182 10.31 14.40 -16.23
CA GLU A 182 9.61 15.66 -16.42
C GLU A 182 8.68 15.99 -15.26
N TYR A 183 8.17 14.95 -14.55
CA TYR A 183 7.37 15.12 -13.35
C TYR A 183 8.14 15.86 -12.25
N GLU A 184 9.40 15.47 -12.02
CA GLU A 184 10.26 16.10 -11.01
C GLU A 184 10.49 17.60 -11.29
N GLN A 185 10.38 18.02 -12.56
CA GLN A 185 10.60 19.40 -12.96
C GLN A 185 9.38 20.30 -12.69
N ILE A 186 8.18 19.75 -12.57
CA ILE A 186 6.94 20.54 -12.36
C ILE A 186 7.03 21.36 -11.09
N SER A 187 7.52 20.77 -10.01
CA SER A 187 7.64 21.42 -8.69
C SER A 187 9.12 21.55 -8.23
N ALA A 188 10.07 21.56 -9.19
CA ALA A 188 11.48 21.71 -8.87
C ALA A 188 11.75 22.98 -8.06
N GLY A 189 12.46 22.84 -6.93
CA GLY A 189 12.77 23.95 -6.01
C GLY A 189 11.65 24.30 -5.01
N LEU A 190 10.52 23.61 -5.05
CA LEU A 190 9.42 23.76 -4.08
C LEU A 190 9.36 22.60 -3.07
N TYR A 191 10.12 21.53 -3.29
CA TYR A 191 10.21 20.42 -2.33
C TYR A 191 10.96 20.84 -1.07
N ASP A 192 10.42 20.46 0.09
CA ASP A 192 10.97 20.76 1.41
C ASP A 192 11.03 19.50 2.29
N SER A 193 12.03 18.66 2.04
CA SER A 193 12.19 17.37 2.73
C SER A 193 12.43 17.51 4.25
N GLN A 194 12.87 18.68 4.70
CA GLN A 194 13.24 18.92 6.11
C GLN A 194 12.08 19.50 6.93
N ALA A 195 11.18 20.25 6.30
CA ALA A 195 10.18 21.03 7.03
C ALA A 195 8.77 20.96 6.41
N TRP A 196 8.46 19.96 5.58
CA TRP A 196 7.13 19.79 5.00
C TRP A 196 6.01 19.78 6.05
N GLN A 197 6.29 19.26 7.26
CA GLN A 197 5.33 19.24 8.37
C GLN A 197 4.95 20.64 8.88
N SER A 198 5.75 21.67 8.56
CA SER A 198 5.47 23.04 8.97
C SER A 198 4.55 23.79 8.01
N HIS A 199 4.32 23.23 6.81
CA HIS A 199 3.41 23.79 5.83
C HIS A 199 1.95 23.45 6.14
N THR A 200 1.08 24.40 5.91
CA THR A 200 -0.38 24.19 5.98
C THR A 200 -0.90 23.54 4.69
N ASP A 201 -2.05 22.90 4.77
CA ASP A 201 -2.74 22.36 3.60
C ASP A 201 -2.95 23.42 2.51
N GLU A 202 -3.38 24.65 2.91
CA GLU A 202 -3.61 25.76 1.99
C GLU A 202 -2.33 26.21 1.27
N GLU A 203 -1.19 26.26 1.97
CA GLU A 203 0.11 26.56 1.36
C GLU A 203 0.51 25.50 0.35
N ALA A 204 0.36 24.21 0.69
CA ALA A 204 0.62 23.11 -0.23
C ALA A 204 -0.23 23.21 -1.50
N TYR A 205 -1.54 23.45 -1.37
CA TYR A 205 -2.45 23.55 -2.52
C TYR A 205 -2.11 24.72 -3.43
N LYS A 206 -1.77 25.90 -2.87
CA LYS A 206 -1.35 27.06 -3.65
C LYS A 206 -0.08 26.83 -4.46
N LEU A 207 0.81 25.98 -3.95
CA LEU A 207 2.06 25.60 -4.62
C LEU A 207 1.89 24.40 -5.56
N GLY A 208 0.68 23.85 -5.70
CA GLY A 208 0.41 22.74 -6.60
C GLY A 208 0.73 21.37 -6.04
N PHE A 209 0.62 21.22 -4.72
CA PHE A 209 0.73 19.94 -4.01
C PHE A 209 -0.63 19.52 -3.43
N VAL A 210 -0.93 18.23 -3.44
CA VAL A 210 -2.22 17.70 -2.94
C VAL A 210 -2.26 17.53 -1.42
N THR A 211 -1.10 17.48 -0.77
CA THR A 211 -0.92 17.43 0.68
C THR A 211 0.40 18.12 1.06
N PRO A 212 0.60 18.56 2.31
CA PRO A 212 1.93 18.97 2.77
C PRO A 212 2.97 17.86 2.65
N TYR A 213 2.57 16.58 2.82
CA TYR A 213 3.48 15.45 2.69
C TYR A 213 4.03 15.29 1.26
N SER A 214 3.24 15.60 0.24
CA SER A 214 3.72 15.62 -1.15
C SER A 214 4.84 16.64 -1.40
N MET A 215 5.05 17.60 -0.50
CA MET A 215 6.19 18.53 -0.57
C MET A 215 7.52 17.90 -0.11
N SER A 216 7.51 16.71 0.46
CA SER A 216 8.74 16.08 0.98
C SER A 216 9.74 15.74 -0.12
N GLU A 217 9.29 15.11 -1.19
CA GLU A 217 10.10 14.81 -2.38
C GLU A 217 9.23 14.39 -3.58
N ALA A 218 9.83 14.33 -4.77
CA ALA A 218 9.09 14.07 -6.01
C ALA A 218 8.44 12.68 -6.09
N HIS A 219 9.05 11.65 -5.47
CA HIS A 219 8.47 10.30 -5.44
C HIS A 219 7.22 10.25 -4.56
N GLU A 220 7.27 10.92 -3.41
CA GLU A 220 6.12 11.05 -2.52
C GLU A 220 5.00 11.87 -3.17
N ASP A 221 5.34 12.98 -3.82
CA ASP A 221 4.39 13.80 -4.57
C ASP A 221 3.66 12.99 -5.65
N PHE A 222 4.40 12.16 -6.39
CA PHE A 222 3.84 11.34 -7.46
C PHE A 222 2.79 10.35 -6.94
N VAL A 223 3.09 9.64 -5.85
CA VAL A 223 2.18 8.64 -5.30
C VAL A 223 1.05 9.27 -4.48
N GLU A 224 1.29 10.42 -3.83
CA GLU A 224 0.26 11.21 -3.15
C GLU A 224 -0.79 11.73 -4.13
N VAL A 225 -0.39 12.19 -5.31
CA VAL A 225 -1.32 12.61 -6.36
C VAL A 225 -2.19 11.44 -6.81
N ILE A 226 -1.62 10.24 -7.03
CA ILE A 226 -2.39 9.06 -7.43
C ILE A 226 -3.36 8.65 -6.33
N SER A 227 -2.89 8.52 -5.08
CA SER A 227 -3.71 8.07 -3.97
C SER A 227 -4.83 9.05 -3.62
N SER A 228 -4.54 10.36 -3.56
CA SER A 228 -5.55 11.40 -3.38
C SER A 228 -6.56 11.41 -4.53
N TYR A 229 -6.10 11.28 -5.78
CA TYR A 229 -7.01 11.22 -6.91
C TYR A 229 -7.98 10.04 -6.82
N ILE A 230 -7.54 8.88 -6.38
CA ILE A 230 -8.39 7.68 -6.25
C ILE A 230 -9.37 7.81 -5.08
N THR A 231 -8.87 8.20 -3.91
CA THR A 231 -9.60 8.04 -2.63
C THR A 231 -10.42 9.24 -2.22
N ASP A 232 -9.96 10.46 -2.58
CA ASP A 232 -10.62 11.67 -2.12
C ASP A 232 -11.98 11.85 -2.80
N THR A 233 -13.01 12.00 -1.96
CA THR A 233 -14.38 12.24 -2.41
C THR A 233 -14.53 13.69 -2.92
N ARG A 234 -15.67 13.98 -3.54
CA ARG A 234 -15.98 15.35 -3.96
C ARG A 234 -16.01 16.33 -2.79
N GLU A 235 -16.46 15.89 -1.63
CA GLU A 235 -16.51 16.69 -0.40
C GLU A 235 -15.11 17.01 0.11
N VAL A 236 -14.16 16.05 0.03
CA VAL A 236 -12.76 16.25 0.40
C VAL A 236 -12.11 17.27 -0.54
N TRP A 237 -12.27 17.12 -1.86
CA TRP A 237 -11.76 18.10 -2.82
C TRP A 237 -12.36 19.49 -2.59
N LYS A 238 -13.67 19.56 -2.30
CA LYS A 238 -14.35 20.83 -1.99
C LYS A 238 -13.80 21.47 -0.71
N ALA A 239 -13.53 20.68 0.32
CA ALA A 239 -12.94 21.19 1.57
C ALA A 239 -11.52 21.75 1.36
N ARG A 240 -10.81 21.27 0.34
CA ARG A 240 -9.49 21.78 -0.09
C ARG A 240 -9.58 23.01 -1.02
N GLY A 241 -10.77 23.49 -1.37
CA GLY A 241 -10.96 24.62 -2.28
C GLY A 241 -11.00 24.26 -3.76
N PHE A 242 -11.23 22.97 -4.08
CA PHE A 242 -11.36 22.49 -5.45
C PHE A 242 -12.75 21.90 -5.70
N THR A 243 -13.16 21.88 -6.97
CA THR A 243 -14.31 21.08 -7.42
C THR A 243 -13.83 20.01 -8.40
N MET A 244 -14.19 18.76 -8.14
CA MET A 244 -13.99 17.71 -9.12
C MET A 244 -14.93 17.92 -10.29
N ALA A 245 -14.39 18.01 -11.52
CA ALA A 245 -15.17 18.19 -12.74
C ALA A 245 -16.28 17.13 -12.89
N ALA A 246 -17.33 17.43 -13.62
CA ALA A 246 -18.49 16.56 -13.75
C ALA A 246 -18.16 15.19 -14.37
N ASP A 247 -17.17 15.15 -15.26
CA ASP A 247 -16.64 13.93 -15.86
C ASP A 247 -15.60 13.20 -14.99
N HIS A 248 -15.28 13.74 -13.81
CA HIS A 248 -14.30 13.23 -12.85
C HIS A 248 -12.85 13.14 -13.35
N THR A 249 -12.51 13.85 -14.42
CA THR A 249 -11.19 13.74 -15.04
C THR A 249 -10.16 14.75 -14.53
N HIS A 250 -10.59 15.86 -13.93
CA HIS A 250 -9.73 16.94 -13.44
C HIS A 250 -10.39 17.70 -12.29
N ILE A 251 -9.62 18.58 -11.62
CA ILE A 251 -10.11 19.48 -10.60
C ILE A 251 -10.18 20.92 -11.13
N GLU A 252 -11.12 21.69 -10.63
CA GLU A 252 -11.31 23.10 -10.89
C GLU A 252 -11.13 23.91 -9.60
N SER A 253 -10.50 25.08 -9.68
CA SER A 253 -10.34 25.97 -8.53
C SER A 253 -11.67 26.62 -8.18
N VAL A 254 -11.98 26.66 -6.86
CA VAL A 254 -13.13 27.43 -6.33
C VAL A 254 -12.63 28.64 -5.54
N ASP A 255 -11.75 28.39 -4.57
CA ASP A 255 -11.27 29.39 -3.61
C ASP A 255 -9.75 29.54 -3.61
N LEU A 256 -9.03 28.79 -4.46
CA LEU A 256 -7.57 28.78 -4.52
C LEU A 256 -7.04 29.47 -5.78
N THR A 257 -5.73 29.64 -5.85
CA THR A 257 -5.09 30.19 -7.05
C THR A 257 -5.22 29.22 -8.23
N GLN A 258 -5.50 29.76 -9.41
CA GLN A 258 -5.56 28.97 -10.64
C GLN A 258 -4.23 28.27 -10.92
N GLU A 259 -3.10 28.88 -10.60
CA GLU A 259 -1.76 28.34 -10.79
C GLU A 259 -1.56 27.00 -10.06
N GLY A 260 -1.90 26.93 -8.76
CA GLY A 260 -1.80 25.67 -8.00
C GLY A 260 -2.70 24.58 -8.56
N THR A 261 -3.92 24.95 -9.00
CA THR A 261 -4.86 24.02 -9.65
C THR A 261 -4.30 23.46 -10.95
N ASP A 262 -3.71 24.32 -11.81
CA ASP A 262 -3.13 23.90 -13.09
C ASP A 262 -1.94 22.97 -12.90
N ILE A 263 -1.11 23.22 -11.88
CA ILE A 263 0.01 22.35 -11.51
C ILE A 263 -0.52 20.96 -11.08
N ILE A 264 -1.51 20.90 -10.19
CA ILE A 264 -2.08 19.61 -9.73
C ILE A 264 -2.69 18.85 -10.91
N ASN A 265 -3.43 19.52 -11.79
CA ASN A 265 -4.02 18.89 -12.98
C ASN A 265 -2.94 18.37 -13.95
N THR A 266 -1.84 19.09 -14.10
CA THR A 266 -0.69 18.64 -14.89
C THR A 266 -0.10 17.34 -14.30
N LYS A 267 0.09 17.30 -12.98
CA LYS A 267 0.55 16.11 -12.27
C LYS A 267 -0.42 14.94 -12.42
N ILE A 268 -1.73 15.17 -12.23
CA ILE A 268 -2.78 14.13 -12.43
C ILE A 268 -2.70 13.58 -13.86
N THR A 269 -2.58 14.42 -14.85
CA THR A 269 -2.49 14.01 -16.27
C THR A 269 -1.25 13.15 -16.51
N MET A 270 -0.09 13.55 -16.00
CA MET A 270 1.13 12.77 -16.14
C MET A 270 1.06 11.42 -15.43
N CYS A 271 0.42 11.36 -14.26
CA CYS A 271 0.16 10.09 -13.56
C CYS A 271 -0.73 9.15 -14.39
N LYS A 272 -1.82 9.69 -14.97
CA LYS A 272 -2.73 8.94 -15.85
C LYS A 272 -2.01 8.38 -17.09
N ASP A 273 -1.27 9.22 -17.78
CA ASP A 273 -0.55 8.85 -19.00
C ASP A 273 0.51 7.79 -18.71
N TRP A 274 1.25 7.93 -17.62
CA TRP A 274 2.26 6.94 -17.20
C TRP A 274 1.62 5.61 -16.81
N LEU A 275 0.55 5.60 -16.02
CA LEU A 275 -0.16 4.38 -15.63
C LEU A 275 -0.73 3.65 -16.84
N LEU A 276 -1.32 4.40 -17.78
CA LEU A 276 -1.85 3.84 -19.02
C LEU A 276 -0.73 3.27 -19.90
N GLU A 277 0.34 4.02 -20.13
CA GLU A 277 1.46 3.58 -20.97
C GLU A 277 2.18 2.36 -20.41
N LYS A 278 2.47 2.36 -19.11
CA LYS A 278 3.31 1.34 -18.48
C LYS A 278 2.55 0.08 -18.07
N TYR A 279 1.25 0.20 -17.74
CA TYR A 279 0.50 -0.87 -17.11
C TYR A 279 -0.85 -1.16 -17.78
N ASP A 280 -1.23 -0.42 -18.82
CA ASP A 280 -2.60 -0.44 -19.37
C ASP A 280 -3.67 -0.15 -18.29
N TYR A 281 -3.29 0.69 -17.30
CA TYR A 281 -4.04 1.00 -16.11
C TYR A 281 -4.76 2.35 -16.29
N VAL A 282 -6.09 2.31 -16.44
CA VAL A 282 -6.92 3.51 -16.59
C VAL A 282 -7.29 4.04 -15.21
N LEU A 283 -6.57 5.09 -14.75
CA LEU A 283 -6.72 5.66 -13.40
C LEU A 283 -8.15 6.15 -13.14
N ASP A 284 -8.82 6.75 -14.12
CA ASP A 284 -10.22 7.19 -14.01
C ASP A 284 -11.18 6.04 -13.75
N SER A 285 -10.96 4.87 -14.35
CA SER A 285 -11.78 3.68 -14.13
C SER A 285 -11.63 3.12 -12.72
N ILE A 286 -10.40 3.14 -12.19
CA ILE A 286 -10.14 2.74 -10.80
C ILE A 286 -10.85 3.70 -9.84
N ARG A 287 -10.65 5.01 -10.02
CA ARG A 287 -11.33 6.03 -9.20
C ARG A 287 -12.85 5.82 -9.22
N ALA A 288 -13.44 5.71 -10.41
CA ALA A 288 -14.90 5.55 -10.55
C ALA A 288 -15.41 4.30 -9.82
N GLU A 289 -14.69 3.18 -9.92
CA GLU A 289 -15.07 1.95 -9.23
C GLU A 289 -14.88 2.03 -7.71
N VAL A 290 -13.79 2.67 -7.23
CA VAL A 290 -13.58 2.92 -5.79
C VAL A 290 -14.71 3.76 -5.24
N GLN A 291 -15.01 4.93 -5.85
CA GLN A 291 -16.07 5.83 -5.37
C GLN A 291 -17.44 5.13 -5.38
N ARG A 292 -17.77 4.41 -6.46
CA ARG A 292 -19.02 3.63 -6.56
C ARG A 292 -19.17 2.60 -5.44
N ARG A 293 -18.06 1.91 -5.09
CA ARG A 293 -18.07 0.90 -4.02
C ARG A 293 -18.13 1.55 -2.64
N GLN A 294 -17.49 2.69 -2.44
CA GLN A 294 -17.60 3.46 -1.21
C GLN A 294 -19.03 3.91 -0.95
N ASP A 295 -19.72 4.41 -1.98
CA ASP A 295 -21.13 4.84 -1.90
C ASP A 295 -22.08 3.67 -1.61
N ALA A 296 -21.75 2.47 -2.08
CA ALA A 296 -22.56 1.26 -1.90
C ALA A 296 -22.20 0.46 -0.63
N LEU A 297 -21.20 0.90 0.14
CA LEU A 297 -20.66 0.13 1.26
C LEU A 297 -21.71 -0.09 2.34
N THR A 298 -21.97 -1.35 2.66
CA THR A 298 -22.77 -1.77 3.81
C THR A 298 -22.14 -2.99 4.46
N TYR A 299 -22.44 -3.22 5.73
CA TYR A 299 -21.97 -4.41 6.45
C TYR A 299 -22.34 -5.69 5.72
N ASP A 300 -23.58 -5.79 5.23
CA ASP A 300 -24.08 -6.99 4.54
C ASP A 300 -23.34 -7.25 3.21
N ILE A 301 -23.02 -6.22 2.44
CA ILE A 301 -22.25 -6.35 1.19
C ILE A 301 -20.84 -6.87 1.48
N VAL A 302 -20.20 -6.35 2.51
CA VAL A 302 -18.81 -6.71 2.83
C VAL A 302 -18.71 -8.08 3.46
N MET A 303 -19.61 -8.44 4.38
CA MET A 303 -19.50 -9.68 5.15
C MET A 303 -20.19 -10.88 4.51
N ASN A 304 -21.16 -10.69 3.57
CA ASN A 304 -21.79 -11.79 2.86
C ASN A 304 -20.99 -12.31 1.64
N ASP A 305 -19.93 -11.61 1.22
CA ASP A 305 -18.96 -12.13 0.23
C ASP A 305 -17.98 -13.15 0.85
N SER A 306 -18.30 -13.63 2.05
CA SER A 306 -17.46 -14.47 2.89
C SER A 306 -17.99 -15.90 2.95
N TYR A 307 -17.11 -16.82 2.66
CA TYR A 307 -17.16 -18.29 2.80
C TYR A 307 -17.64 -19.03 1.56
#